data_c385ed5e0875013be7269ea0313a58d2
#
_entry.id   c385ed5e0875013be7269ea0313a58d2
#
_cell.length_a   1.000
_cell.length_b   1.000
_cell.length_c   1.000
_cell.angle_alpha   90.00
_cell.angle_beta   90.00
_cell.angle_gamma   90.00
#
_symmetry.space_group_name_H-M   'P 1'
#
loop_
_entity.id
_entity.type
_entity.pdbx_description
1 polymer ?
#
loop_
_entity_poly.entity_id
_entity_poly.type
_entity_poly.pdbx_seq_one_letter_code
_entity_poly.pdbx_strand_id
1 'polypeptide(L)'
;MQKFPLSLISGLIILGIIIFFGLAGPLVIDTSGYEVASVMPSQEPSGELWFGSDSQGRDMLAVTIYSIPQTIKIALIAGLVGVLIGLILGLISGYIGGYLDSFIRILSDSIMTVPGLAILIIIATNVESMTVELMGLTVASLAWMHPTRTIRSQVLSIREHNYIKVSKANGLNNLEIIFTEIMPNLYPYIAACLVASITGAILATVGLESLGLGTQDDHTLGTTIYWARRYSAILRGQWWWWG
;
A
#
# COMPACT_ATOMS: atom_id res chain seq x y z
N MET A 1 5.31 34.10 -0.64
CA MET A 1 5.62 32.81 -1.31
C MET A 1 6.04 31.83 -0.23
N GLN A 2 5.20 30.87 0.11
CA GLN A 2 5.61 29.79 1.02
C GLN A 2 6.68 28.95 0.32
N LYS A 3 7.87 28.90 0.90
CA LYS A 3 8.93 28.02 0.40
C LYS A 3 8.50 26.57 0.76
N PHE A 4 8.34 25.72 -0.23
CA PHE A 4 8.12 24.29 0.01
C PHE A 4 9.29 23.73 0.84
N PRO A 5 9.02 22.92 1.89
CA PRO A 5 10.08 22.34 2.68
C PRO A 5 10.92 21.40 1.80
N LEU A 6 12.23 21.39 2.03
CA LEU A 6 13.19 20.60 1.23
C LEU A 6 12.83 19.10 1.26
N SER A 7 12.30 18.62 2.39
CA SER A 7 11.83 17.24 2.55
C SER A 7 10.68 16.87 1.62
N LEU A 8 9.76 17.81 1.32
CA LEU A 8 8.68 17.58 0.37
C LEU A 8 9.23 17.47 -1.05
N ILE A 9 10.15 18.36 -1.42
CA ILE A 9 10.76 18.35 -2.76
C ILE A 9 11.53 17.05 -2.98
N SER A 10 12.37 16.64 -2.02
CA SER A 10 13.14 15.38 -2.13
C SER A 10 12.23 14.15 -2.20
N GLY A 11 11.16 14.12 -1.39
CA GLY A 11 10.19 13.02 -1.43
C GLY A 11 9.46 12.93 -2.77
N LEU A 12 9.03 14.08 -3.34
CA LEU A 12 8.38 14.11 -4.66
C LEU A 12 9.33 13.71 -5.79
N ILE A 13 10.61 14.07 -5.70
CA ILE A 13 11.61 13.66 -6.70
C ILE A 13 11.80 12.13 -6.64
N ILE A 14 11.99 11.55 -5.46
CA ILE A 14 12.16 10.10 -5.28
C ILE A 14 10.92 9.35 -5.79
N LEU A 15 9.73 9.79 -5.40
CA LEU A 15 8.47 9.21 -5.87
C LEU A 15 8.33 9.32 -7.39
N GLY A 16 8.68 10.49 -7.96
CA GLY A 16 8.67 10.72 -9.40
C GLY A 16 9.62 9.79 -10.15
N ILE A 17 10.81 9.53 -9.61
CA ILE A 17 11.78 8.57 -10.17
C ILE A 17 11.20 7.16 -10.16
N ILE A 18 10.65 6.71 -9.03
CA ILE A 18 10.06 5.36 -8.91
C ILE A 18 8.90 5.18 -9.88
N ILE A 19 7.99 6.16 -9.96
CA ILE A 19 6.86 6.12 -10.90
C ILE A 19 7.34 6.14 -12.34
N PHE A 20 8.34 6.96 -12.66
CA PHE A 20 8.91 7.02 -14.00
C PHE A 20 9.51 5.68 -14.41
N PHE A 21 10.33 5.05 -13.57
CA PHE A 21 10.88 3.73 -13.84
C PHE A 21 9.80 2.64 -13.90
N GLY A 22 8.77 2.72 -13.07
CA GLY A 22 7.65 1.78 -13.09
C GLY A 22 6.76 1.88 -14.34
N LEU A 23 6.53 3.08 -14.87
CA LEU A 23 5.67 3.29 -16.04
C LEU A 23 6.43 3.29 -17.36
N ALA A 24 7.57 3.97 -17.41
CA ALA A 24 8.37 4.11 -18.63
C ALA A 24 9.43 3.01 -18.77
N GLY A 25 9.87 2.42 -17.65
CA GLY A 25 10.88 1.37 -17.65
C GLY A 25 10.54 0.20 -18.57
N PRO A 26 9.35 -0.43 -18.46
CA PRO A 26 8.95 -1.54 -19.32
C PRO A 26 8.80 -1.18 -20.81
N LEU A 27 8.70 0.12 -21.14
CA LEU A 27 8.61 0.61 -22.52
C LEU A 27 9.98 0.82 -23.18
N VAL A 28 11.03 1.02 -22.36
CA VAL A 28 12.37 1.38 -22.82
C VAL A 28 13.36 0.24 -22.63
N ILE A 29 13.19 -0.57 -21.59
CA ILE A 29 14.07 -1.65 -21.22
C ILE A 29 13.36 -2.96 -21.51
N ASP A 30 14.02 -3.85 -22.22
CA ASP A 30 13.51 -5.21 -22.44
C ASP A 30 13.41 -5.95 -21.10
N THR A 31 12.18 -6.22 -20.72
CA THR A 31 11.89 -6.92 -19.47
C THR A 31 11.85 -8.44 -19.63
N SER A 32 12.09 -8.99 -20.84
CA SER A 32 12.11 -10.46 -21.05
C SER A 32 13.15 -11.17 -20.17
N GLY A 33 14.20 -10.45 -19.76
CA GLY A 33 15.21 -10.92 -18.82
C GLY A 33 14.70 -11.24 -17.41
N TYR A 34 13.41 -10.94 -17.05
CA TYR A 34 12.85 -11.35 -15.76
C TYR A 34 12.53 -12.85 -15.67
N GLU A 35 12.46 -13.55 -16.81
CA GLU A 35 12.20 -14.99 -16.85
C GLU A 35 13.38 -15.80 -16.34
N VAL A 36 13.08 -16.97 -15.75
CA VAL A 36 14.10 -17.91 -15.25
C VAL A 36 14.94 -18.42 -16.41
N ALA A 37 16.26 -18.47 -16.20
CA ALA A 37 17.26 -18.92 -17.17
C ALA A 37 17.38 -18.03 -18.43
N SER A 38 17.00 -16.76 -18.34
CA SER A 38 17.22 -15.79 -19.43
C SER A 38 18.68 -15.40 -19.60
N VAL A 39 19.46 -15.44 -18.51
CA VAL A 39 20.91 -15.18 -18.48
C VAL A 39 21.63 -16.22 -17.62
N MET A 40 22.97 -16.22 -17.63
CA MET A 40 23.73 -17.10 -16.73
C MET A 40 23.49 -16.74 -15.27
N PRO A 41 23.29 -17.74 -14.37
CA PRO A 41 23.05 -17.49 -12.95
C PRO A 41 24.24 -16.85 -12.23
N SER A 42 23.95 -16.03 -11.22
CA SER A 42 24.92 -15.49 -10.25
C SER A 42 26.05 -14.66 -10.86
N GLN A 43 25.79 -13.96 -11.95
CA GLN A 43 26.73 -13.04 -12.57
C GLN A 43 26.78 -11.71 -11.82
N GLU A 44 27.99 -11.20 -11.62
CA GLU A 44 28.19 -9.86 -11.06
C GLU A 44 27.74 -8.76 -12.03
N PRO A 45 27.42 -7.55 -11.51
CA PRO A 45 27.14 -6.40 -12.34
C PRO A 45 28.25 -6.14 -13.37
N SER A 46 27.84 -5.93 -14.63
CA SER A 46 28.73 -5.72 -15.77
C SER A 46 28.15 -4.70 -16.76
N GLY A 47 28.87 -4.39 -17.82
CA GLY A 47 28.37 -3.51 -18.88
C GLY A 47 27.15 -4.04 -19.64
N GLU A 48 26.94 -5.37 -19.66
CA GLU A 48 25.79 -6.03 -20.27
C GLU A 48 24.65 -6.27 -19.25
N LEU A 49 24.99 -6.56 -18.01
CA LEU A 49 24.06 -6.82 -16.90
C LEU A 49 24.30 -5.80 -15.79
N TRP A 50 23.68 -4.66 -15.87
CA TRP A 50 23.95 -3.54 -14.97
C TRP A 50 23.73 -3.86 -13.48
N PHE A 51 22.74 -4.67 -13.16
CA PHE A 51 22.44 -5.13 -11.79
C PHE A 51 22.80 -6.61 -11.59
N GLY A 52 23.59 -7.21 -12.51
CA GLY A 52 23.94 -8.61 -12.42
C GLY A 52 22.74 -9.54 -12.57
N SER A 53 22.94 -10.82 -12.23
CA SER A 53 21.89 -11.83 -12.27
C SER A 53 21.72 -12.55 -10.93
N ASP A 54 20.52 -13.08 -10.72
CA ASP A 54 20.20 -13.88 -9.54
C ASP A 54 20.64 -15.36 -9.70
N SER A 55 20.39 -16.16 -8.67
CA SER A 55 20.70 -17.61 -8.70
C SER A 55 19.80 -18.42 -9.63
N GLN A 56 18.74 -17.84 -10.18
CA GLN A 56 17.84 -18.47 -11.16
C GLN A 56 18.15 -18.04 -12.59
N GLY A 57 19.17 -17.20 -12.79
CA GLY A 57 19.55 -16.71 -14.12
C GLY A 57 18.56 -15.66 -14.65
N ARG A 58 18.09 -14.75 -13.80
CA ARG A 58 17.26 -13.61 -14.18
C ARG A 58 18.09 -12.34 -14.12
N ASP A 59 17.90 -11.45 -15.09
CA ASP A 59 18.50 -10.13 -15.07
C ASP A 59 17.83 -9.28 -13.96
N MET A 60 18.61 -8.84 -12.98
CA MET A 60 18.10 -8.10 -11.82
C MET A 60 17.57 -6.72 -12.18
N LEU A 61 18.05 -6.09 -13.26
CA LEU A 61 17.47 -4.84 -13.74
C LEU A 61 16.07 -5.07 -14.33
N ALA A 62 15.93 -6.08 -15.18
CA ALA A 62 14.65 -6.47 -15.77
C ALA A 62 13.65 -6.87 -14.69
N VAL A 63 14.05 -7.70 -13.70
CA VAL A 63 13.24 -8.08 -12.54
C VAL A 63 12.79 -6.86 -11.76
N THR A 64 13.68 -5.91 -11.49
CA THR A 64 13.35 -4.70 -10.73
C THR A 64 12.30 -3.86 -11.47
N ILE A 65 12.53 -3.59 -12.75
CA ILE A 65 11.62 -2.77 -13.58
C ILE A 65 10.27 -3.44 -13.74
N TYR A 66 10.22 -4.75 -13.94
CA TYR A 66 8.97 -5.51 -14.02
C TYR A 66 8.21 -5.52 -12.69
N SER A 67 8.91 -5.59 -11.56
CA SER A 67 8.32 -5.73 -10.22
C SER A 67 7.74 -4.43 -9.67
N ILE A 68 8.24 -3.25 -10.08
CA ILE A 68 7.78 -1.95 -9.57
C ILE A 68 6.29 -1.74 -9.82
N PRO A 69 5.75 -1.87 -11.06
CA PRO A 69 4.33 -1.70 -11.34
C PRO A 69 3.45 -2.66 -10.52
N GLN A 70 3.87 -3.90 -10.36
CA GLN A 70 3.12 -4.92 -9.61
C GLN A 70 3.02 -4.55 -8.13
N THR A 71 4.14 -4.14 -7.54
CA THR A 71 4.17 -3.69 -6.13
C THR A 71 3.31 -2.43 -5.93
N ILE A 72 3.39 -1.46 -6.84
CA ILE A 72 2.55 -0.25 -6.80
C ILE A 72 1.08 -0.61 -6.93
N LYS A 73 0.71 -1.54 -7.82
CA LYS A 73 -0.66 -2.00 -8.03
C LYS A 73 -1.25 -2.61 -6.75
N ILE A 74 -0.51 -3.49 -6.07
CA ILE A 74 -0.91 -4.04 -4.77
C ILE A 74 -1.16 -2.93 -3.75
N ALA A 75 -0.21 -2.01 -3.62
CA ALA A 75 -0.27 -0.92 -2.66
C ALA A 75 -1.44 0.04 -2.93
N LEU A 76 -1.72 0.33 -4.20
CA LEU A 76 -2.85 1.16 -4.61
C LEU A 76 -4.18 0.46 -4.33
N ILE A 77 -4.34 -0.82 -4.68
CA ILE A 77 -5.56 -1.56 -4.37
C ILE A 77 -5.80 -1.56 -2.86
N ALA A 78 -4.80 -1.94 -2.07
CA ALA A 78 -4.92 -2.00 -0.62
C ALA A 78 -5.20 -0.62 0.00
N GLY A 79 -4.48 0.41 -0.42
CA GLY A 79 -4.62 1.76 0.09
C GLY A 79 -5.95 2.39 -0.27
N LEU A 80 -6.36 2.33 -1.55
CA LEU A 80 -7.62 2.93 -2.01
C LEU A 80 -8.83 2.23 -1.41
N VAL A 81 -8.88 0.89 -1.47
CA VAL A 81 -9.99 0.11 -0.90
C VAL A 81 -10.06 0.30 0.61
N GLY A 82 -8.93 0.23 1.30
CA GLY A 82 -8.86 0.43 2.74
C GLY A 82 -9.34 1.83 3.17
N VAL A 83 -8.86 2.87 2.49
CA VAL A 83 -9.28 4.27 2.80
C VAL A 83 -10.74 4.50 2.45
N LEU A 84 -11.24 3.96 1.34
CA LEU A 84 -12.64 4.11 0.95
C LEU A 84 -13.59 3.48 1.99
N ILE A 85 -13.31 2.24 2.39
CA ILE A 85 -14.07 1.57 3.46
C ILE A 85 -13.94 2.35 4.76
N GLY A 86 -12.73 2.76 5.13
CA GLY A 86 -12.47 3.53 6.33
C GLY A 86 -13.16 4.89 6.36
N LEU A 87 -13.24 5.57 5.22
CA LEU A 87 -13.97 6.83 5.06
C LEU A 87 -15.47 6.63 5.30
N ILE A 88 -16.06 5.64 4.66
CA ILE A 88 -17.50 5.34 4.80
C ILE A 88 -17.82 4.99 6.27
N LEU A 89 -17.07 4.06 6.85
CA LEU A 89 -17.28 3.63 8.24
C LEU A 89 -17.00 4.77 9.24
N GLY A 90 -15.96 5.57 9.00
CA GLY A 90 -15.61 6.71 9.82
C GLY A 90 -16.67 7.82 9.78
N LEU A 91 -17.24 8.12 8.60
CA LEU A 91 -18.34 9.05 8.43
C LEU A 91 -19.60 8.57 9.15
N ILE A 92 -19.99 7.31 8.92
CA ILE A 92 -21.16 6.71 9.56
C ILE A 92 -21.01 6.74 11.09
N SER A 93 -19.89 6.24 11.58
CA SER A 93 -19.58 6.18 13.01
C SER A 93 -19.54 7.57 13.65
N GLY A 94 -18.79 8.51 13.04
CA GLY A 94 -18.62 9.85 13.60
C GLY A 94 -19.86 10.75 13.51
N TYR A 95 -20.65 10.65 12.43
CA TYR A 95 -21.79 11.52 12.20
C TYR A 95 -23.06 11.00 12.84
N ILE A 96 -23.40 9.71 12.65
CA ILE A 96 -24.62 9.10 13.19
C ILE A 96 -24.46 8.85 14.69
N GLY A 97 -23.34 8.26 15.11
CA GLY A 97 -23.08 7.94 16.52
C GLY A 97 -23.89 6.74 17.04
N GLY A 98 -24.14 6.72 18.35
CA GLY A 98 -24.98 5.71 19.00
C GLY A 98 -24.42 4.29 18.95
N TYR A 99 -25.32 3.31 18.82
CA TYR A 99 -24.94 1.88 18.80
C TYR A 99 -24.05 1.50 17.60
N LEU A 100 -24.28 2.14 16.45
CA LEU A 100 -23.50 1.90 15.24
C LEU A 100 -22.03 2.34 15.43
N ASP A 101 -21.85 3.50 16.06
CA ASP A 101 -20.52 3.99 16.44
C ASP A 101 -19.81 3.01 17.39
N SER A 102 -20.53 2.58 18.43
CA SER A 102 -19.97 1.63 19.40
C SER A 102 -19.58 0.30 18.74
N PHE A 103 -20.41 -0.21 17.84
CA PHE A 103 -20.12 -1.46 17.12
C PHE A 103 -18.88 -1.33 16.21
N ILE A 104 -18.83 -0.30 15.34
CA ILE A 104 -17.70 -0.09 14.42
C ILE A 104 -16.40 0.10 15.21
N ARG A 105 -16.44 0.87 16.29
CA ARG A 105 -15.29 1.10 17.16
C ARG A 105 -14.81 -0.18 17.82
N ILE A 106 -15.71 -0.93 18.47
CA ILE A 106 -15.33 -2.19 19.15
C ILE A 106 -14.76 -3.17 18.14
N LEU A 107 -15.36 -3.32 16.96
CA LEU A 107 -14.88 -4.20 15.91
C LEU A 107 -13.47 -3.81 15.45
N SER A 108 -13.26 -2.54 15.10
CA SER A 108 -11.95 -2.08 14.64
C SER A 108 -10.89 -2.19 15.74
N ASP A 109 -11.22 -1.79 16.98
CA ASP A 109 -10.30 -1.85 18.10
C ASP A 109 -9.93 -3.31 18.44
N SER A 110 -10.90 -4.23 18.43
CA SER A 110 -10.66 -5.66 18.69
C SER A 110 -9.73 -6.28 17.65
N ILE A 111 -9.93 -6.01 16.36
CA ILE A 111 -9.06 -6.55 15.30
C ILE A 111 -7.66 -5.95 15.43
N MET A 112 -7.53 -4.66 15.76
CA MET A 112 -6.24 -3.98 15.91
C MET A 112 -5.41 -4.48 17.11
N THR A 113 -6.00 -5.20 18.06
CA THR A 113 -5.24 -5.83 19.17
C THR A 113 -4.45 -7.05 18.72
N VAL A 114 -4.85 -7.66 17.61
CA VAL A 114 -4.14 -8.81 17.02
C VAL A 114 -3.06 -8.32 16.07
N PRO A 115 -1.84 -8.89 16.09
CA PRO A 115 -0.82 -8.52 15.12
C PRO A 115 -1.32 -8.69 13.69
N GLY A 116 -1.41 -7.58 12.94
CA GLY A 116 -2.01 -7.58 11.60
C GLY A 116 -1.34 -8.58 10.65
N LEU A 117 -0.01 -8.70 10.70
CA LEU A 117 0.70 -9.67 9.88
C LEU A 117 0.26 -11.12 10.15
N ALA A 118 -0.06 -11.47 11.41
CA ALA A 118 -0.53 -12.81 11.75
C ALA A 118 -1.90 -13.11 11.11
N ILE A 119 -2.81 -12.13 11.10
CA ILE A 119 -4.10 -12.27 10.42
C ILE A 119 -3.90 -12.42 8.91
N LEU A 120 -3.04 -11.59 8.32
CA LEU A 120 -2.75 -11.64 6.89
C LEU A 120 -2.12 -12.97 6.47
N ILE A 121 -1.24 -13.56 7.29
CA ILE A 121 -0.68 -14.89 7.06
C ILE A 121 -1.80 -15.94 7.01
N ILE A 122 -2.72 -15.92 7.98
CA ILE A 122 -3.85 -16.86 8.01
C ILE A 122 -4.71 -16.72 6.76
N ILE A 123 -5.00 -15.50 6.33
CA ILE A 123 -5.78 -15.27 5.09
C ILE A 123 -5.00 -15.78 3.88
N ALA A 124 -3.73 -15.40 3.74
CA ALA A 124 -2.91 -15.73 2.58
C ALA A 124 -2.68 -17.24 2.43
N THR A 125 -2.55 -17.99 3.52
CA THR A 125 -2.38 -19.45 3.49
C THR A 125 -3.64 -20.21 3.06
N ASN A 126 -4.80 -19.58 3.07
CA ASN A 126 -6.07 -20.16 2.60
C ASN A 126 -6.42 -19.78 1.16
N VAL A 127 -5.57 -19.00 0.47
CA VAL A 127 -5.72 -18.65 -0.95
C VAL A 127 -4.91 -19.63 -1.78
N GLU A 128 -5.55 -20.37 -2.67
CA GLU A 128 -4.89 -21.41 -3.49
C GLU A 128 -3.88 -20.82 -4.48
N SER A 129 -4.20 -19.70 -5.11
CA SER A 129 -3.33 -19.00 -6.06
C SER A 129 -3.36 -17.50 -5.76
N MET A 130 -2.26 -16.98 -5.28
CA MET A 130 -2.12 -15.57 -4.90
C MET A 130 -1.74 -14.74 -6.14
N THR A 131 -2.69 -13.95 -6.65
CA THR A 131 -2.45 -12.95 -7.70
C THR A 131 -2.14 -11.58 -7.10
N VAL A 132 -1.66 -10.65 -7.93
CA VAL A 132 -1.41 -9.25 -7.53
C VAL A 132 -2.67 -8.60 -6.95
N GLU A 133 -3.83 -8.83 -7.58
CA GLU A 133 -5.11 -8.27 -7.14
C GLU A 133 -5.55 -8.88 -5.80
N LEU A 134 -5.46 -10.20 -5.66
CA LEU A 134 -5.81 -10.90 -4.42
C LEU A 134 -4.90 -10.49 -3.27
N MET A 135 -3.60 -10.28 -3.52
CA MET A 135 -2.67 -9.75 -2.54
C MET A 135 -3.11 -8.36 -2.07
N GLY A 136 -3.45 -7.47 -3.02
CA GLY A 136 -3.96 -6.13 -2.71
C GLY A 136 -5.24 -6.18 -1.87
N LEU A 137 -6.19 -7.04 -2.21
CA LEU A 137 -7.44 -7.23 -1.46
C LEU A 137 -7.21 -7.87 -0.08
N THR A 138 -6.29 -8.82 0.02
CA THR A 138 -5.88 -9.42 1.29
C THR A 138 -5.38 -8.36 2.25
N VAL A 139 -4.48 -7.49 1.80
CA VAL A 139 -3.97 -6.38 2.62
C VAL A 139 -5.07 -5.35 2.89
N ALA A 140 -5.94 -5.05 1.91
CA ALA A 140 -7.08 -4.15 2.07
C ALA A 140 -8.03 -4.58 3.19
N SER A 141 -8.16 -5.90 3.43
CA SER A 141 -9.04 -6.46 4.47
C SER A 141 -8.74 -5.93 5.87
N LEU A 142 -7.53 -5.47 6.13
CA LEU A 142 -7.13 -4.84 7.39
C LEU A 142 -6.82 -3.33 7.26
N ALA A 143 -6.64 -2.82 6.07
CA ALA A 143 -6.20 -1.44 5.84
C ALA A 143 -7.26 -0.38 6.18
N TRP A 144 -8.53 -0.74 6.36
CA TRP A 144 -9.65 0.16 6.64
C TRP A 144 -9.70 0.67 8.09
N MET A 145 -9.15 -0.06 9.05
CA MET A 145 -9.33 0.21 10.48
C MET A 145 -8.71 1.55 10.90
N HIS A 146 -7.49 1.83 10.46
CA HIS A 146 -6.77 3.06 10.78
C HIS A 146 -7.46 4.31 10.21
N PRO A 147 -7.82 4.35 8.90
CA PRO A 147 -8.62 5.43 8.33
C PRO A 147 -9.97 5.62 9.03
N THR A 148 -10.68 4.53 9.39
CA THR A 148 -11.95 4.62 10.14
C THR A 148 -11.77 5.43 11.42
N ARG A 149 -10.77 5.13 12.25
CA ARG A 149 -10.52 5.84 13.50
C ARG A 149 -10.17 7.31 13.27
N THR A 150 -9.29 7.58 12.30
CA THR A 150 -8.86 8.94 11.99
C THR A 150 -10.03 9.78 11.49
N ILE A 151 -10.76 9.29 10.49
CA ILE A 151 -11.92 10.02 9.92
C ILE A 151 -13.00 10.21 10.96
N ARG A 152 -13.33 9.15 11.72
CA ARG A 152 -14.31 9.25 12.83
C ARG A 152 -13.96 10.38 13.80
N SER A 153 -12.71 10.45 14.25
CA SER A 153 -12.28 11.48 15.22
C SER A 153 -12.43 12.90 14.65
N GLN A 154 -12.13 13.08 13.36
CA GLN A 154 -12.30 14.37 12.69
C GLN A 154 -13.77 14.73 12.51
N VAL A 155 -14.61 13.77 12.10
CA VAL A 155 -16.07 13.99 11.95
C VAL A 155 -16.70 14.37 13.29
N LEU A 156 -16.32 13.71 14.40
CA LEU A 156 -16.79 14.07 15.74
C LEU A 156 -16.43 15.51 16.12
N SER A 157 -15.22 15.96 15.75
CA SER A 157 -14.80 17.35 15.99
C SER A 157 -15.58 18.33 15.12
N ILE A 158 -15.66 18.05 13.81
CA ILE A 158 -16.29 18.96 12.83
C ILE A 158 -17.78 19.14 13.10
N ARG A 159 -18.52 18.08 13.43
CA ARG A 159 -19.98 18.14 13.63
C ARG A 159 -20.40 19.03 14.81
N GLU A 160 -19.50 19.31 15.75
CA GLU A 160 -19.79 20.19 16.91
C GLU A 160 -19.63 21.68 16.57
N HIS A 161 -19.05 22.02 15.40
CA HIS A 161 -18.89 23.41 15.01
C HIS A 161 -20.23 24.12 14.78
N ASN A 162 -20.25 25.42 15.08
CA ASN A 162 -21.48 26.24 15.02
C ASN A 162 -22.05 26.31 13.59
N TYR A 163 -21.23 26.34 12.55
CA TYR A 163 -21.72 26.38 11.17
C TYR A 163 -22.54 25.13 10.81
N ILE A 164 -22.16 23.94 11.31
CA ILE A 164 -22.94 22.71 11.12
C ILE A 164 -24.33 22.84 11.80
N LYS A 165 -24.37 23.43 12.99
CA LYS A 165 -25.65 23.66 13.71
C LYS A 165 -26.55 24.64 12.95
N VAL A 166 -25.94 25.68 12.35
CA VAL A 166 -26.66 26.65 11.52
C VAL A 166 -27.18 25.99 10.23
N SER A 167 -26.35 25.23 9.53
CA SER A 167 -26.79 24.51 8.33
C SER A 167 -27.96 23.58 8.62
N LYS A 168 -27.90 22.87 9.74
CA LYS A 168 -29.01 22.01 10.20
C LYS A 168 -30.28 22.80 10.53
N ALA A 169 -30.16 23.97 11.20
CA ALA A 169 -31.28 24.87 11.49
C ALA A 169 -31.89 25.46 10.20
N ASN A 170 -31.10 25.64 9.15
CA ASN A 170 -31.57 26.08 7.84
C ASN A 170 -32.23 24.96 7.02
N GLY A 171 -32.37 23.75 7.57
CA GLY A 171 -33.12 22.65 6.96
C GLY A 171 -32.32 21.75 6.04
N LEU A 172 -30.96 21.84 6.00
CA LEU A 172 -30.13 20.91 5.27
C LEU A 172 -30.28 19.49 5.85
N ASN A 173 -30.46 18.53 4.98
CA ASN A 173 -30.50 17.11 5.38
C ASN A 173 -29.11 16.58 5.75
N ASN A 174 -29.05 15.41 6.39
CA ASN A 174 -27.80 14.83 6.87
C ASN A 174 -26.80 14.55 5.75
N LEU A 175 -27.26 14.11 4.58
CA LEU A 175 -26.37 13.84 3.44
C LEU A 175 -25.80 15.14 2.86
N GLU A 176 -26.65 16.17 2.72
CA GLU A 176 -26.19 17.49 2.30
C GLU A 176 -25.09 18.00 3.24
N ILE A 177 -25.31 17.96 4.55
CA ILE A 177 -24.30 18.38 5.54
C ILE A 177 -23.01 17.57 5.40
N ILE A 178 -23.10 16.25 5.22
CA ILE A 178 -21.91 15.41 5.04
C ILE A 178 -21.13 15.85 3.82
N PHE A 179 -21.77 16.03 2.66
CA PHE A 179 -21.06 16.30 1.41
C PHE A 179 -20.65 17.76 1.26
N THR A 180 -21.42 18.72 1.76
CA THR A 180 -21.13 20.16 1.57
C THR A 180 -20.30 20.76 2.69
N GLU A 181 -20.45 20.27 3.93
CA GLU A 181 -19.85 20.89 5.10
C GLU A 181 -18.72 20.04 5.71
N ILE A 182 -18.93 18.72 5.83
CA ILE A 182 -17.97 17.85 6.52
C ILE A 182 -16.88 17.39 5.57
N MET A 183 -17.26 16.85 4.39
CA MET A 183 -16.33 16.25 3.43
C MET A 183 -15.21 17.20 2.97
N PRO A 184 -15.48 18.48 2.63
CA PRO A 184 -14.43 19.42 2.24
C PRO A 184 -13.37 19.63 3.32
N ASN A 185 -13.78 19.59 4.58
CA ASN A 185 -12.86 19.72 5.72
C ASN A 185 -12.08 18.43 6.00
N LEU A 186 -12.50 17.28 5.45
CA LEU A 186 -11.82 16.00 5.61
C LEU A 186 -10.73 15.73 4.55
N TYR A 187 -10.70 16.46 3.43
CA TYR A 187 -9.74 16.19 2.34
C TYR A 187 -8.27 16.08 2.80
N PRO A 188 -7.74 16.96 3.67
CA PRO A 188 -6.36 16.81 4.13
C PRO A 188 -6.12 15.51 4.92
N TYR A 189 -7.11 15.08 5.72
CA TYR A 189 -7.05 13.85 6.51
C TYR A 189 -7.19 12.61 5.63
N ILE A 190 -8.06 12.65 4.60
CA ILE A 190 -8.21 11.57 3.62
C ILE A 190 -6.89 11.37 2.87
N ALA A 191 -6.26 12.46 2.43
CA ALA A 191 -4.97 12.41 1.75
C ALA A 191 -3.88 11.81 2.67
N ALA A 192 -3.82 12.24 3.93
CA ALA A 192 -2.89 11.68 4.90
C ALA A 192 -3.14 10.19 5.16
N CYS A 193 -4.41 9.78 5.30
CA CYS A 193 -4.79 8.37 5.44
C CYS A 193 -4.37 7.55 4.21
N LEU A 194 -4.54 8.10 3.00
CA LEU A 194 -4.18 7.41 1.76
C LEU A 194 -2.67 7.14 1.70
N VAL A 195 -1.85 8.16 1.97
CA VAL A 195 -0.38 8.00 2.01
C VAL A 195 0.03 6.96 3.07
N ALA A 196 -0.53 7.06 4.27
CA ALA A 196 -0.24 6.11 5.36
C ALA A 196 -0.66 4.67 5.00
N SER A 197 -1.85 4.50 4.39
CA SER A 197 -2.37 3.19 4.00
C SER A 197 -1.55 2.57 2.87
N ILE A 198 -1.15 3.34 1.86
CA ILE A 198 -0.27 2.86 0.77
C ILE A 198 1.07 2.42 1.35
N THR A 199 1.68 3.25 2.21
CA THR A 199 2.96 2.91 2.86
C THR A 199 2.84 1.64 3.71
N GLY A 200 1.80 1.54 4.53
CA GLY A 200 1.52 0.36 5.35
C GLY A 200 1.27 -0.89 4.51
N ALA A 201 0.58 -0.74 3.36
CA ALA A 201 0.32 -1.83 2.45
C ALA A 201 1.62 -2.38 1.82
N ILE A 202 2.54 -1.51 1.39
CA ILE A 202 3.85 -1.94 0.87
C ILE A 202 4.60 -2.77 1.93
N LEU A 203 4.67 -2.27 3.17
CA LEU A 203 5.37 -2.98 4.26
C LEU A 203 4.70 -4.32 4.60
N ALA A 204 3.38 -4.36 4.65
CA ALA A 204 2.63 -5.60 4.91
C ALA A 204 2.83 -6.63 3.79
N THR A 205 2.79 -6.19 2.53
CA THR A 205 3.01 -7.04 1.37
C THR A 205 4.42 -7.61 1.36
N VAL A 206 5.45 -6.78 1.52
CA VAL A 206 6.85 -7.23 1.62
C VAL A 206 7.02 -8.22 2.78
N GLY A 207 6.34 -7.99 3.91
CA GLY A 207 6.31 -8.92 5.03
C GLY A 207 5.78 -10.30 4.65
N LEU A 208 4.60 -10.38 3.99
CA LEU A 208 4.00 -11.63 3.51
C LEU A 208 4.86 -12.32 2.46
N GLU A 209 5.31 -11.57 1.48
CA GLU A 209 6.13 -12.07 0.37
C GLU A 209 7.47 -12.62 0.87
N SER A 210 8.10 -11.96 1.84
CA SER A 210 9.35 -12.46 2.45
C SER A 210 9.18 -13.78 3.18
N LEU A 211 7.96 -14.16 3.54
CA LEU A 211 7.63 -15.48 4.12
C LEU A 211 7.25 -16.52 3.07
N GLY A 212 7.26 -16.16 1.79
CA GLY A 212 6.88 -17.05 0.68
C GLY A 212 5.38 -17.11 0.40
N LEU A 213 4.60 -16.16 0.95
CA LEU A 213 3.16 -16.03 0.72
C LEU A 213 2.86 -14.97 -0.36
N GLY A 214 3.82 -14.75 -1.26
CA GLY A 214 3.72 -13.79 -2.36
C GLY A 214 2.94 -14.31 -3.56
N THR A 215 2.87 -13.46 -4.58
CA THR A 215 2.30 -13.81 -5.89
C THR A 215 3.09 -14.95 -6.53
N GLN A 216 2.38 -15.89 -7.17
CA GLN A 216 3.00 -17.07 -7.77
C GLN A 216 3.39 -16.83 -9.23
N ASP A 217 2.57 -16.10 -9.96
CA ASP A 217 2.72 -15.87 -11.40
C ASP A 217 3.47 -14.57 -11.74
N ASP A 218 3.46 -13.59 -10.82
CA ASP A 218 4.05 -12.29 -11.01
C ASP A 218 5.19 -12.00 -10.02
N HIS A 219 6.23 -11.31 -10.50
CA HIS A 219 7.30 -10.82 -9.66
C HIS A 219 6.98 -9.45 -9.07
N THR A 220 7.22 -9.31 -7.76
CA THR A 220 7.14 -8.06 -7.02
C THR A 220 8.48 -7.78 -6.34
N LEU A 221 8.67 -6.56 -5.85
CA LEU A 221 9.91 -6.22 -5.12
C LEU A 221 10.09 -7.08 -3.86
N GLY A 222 9.01 -7.48 -3.19
CA GLY A 222 9.08 -8.32 -1.99
C GLY A 222 9.41 -9.78 -2.31
N THR A 223 8.94 -10.33 -3.43
CA THR A 223 9.32 -11.68 -3.86
C THR A 223 10.80 -11.78 -4.21
N THR A 224 11.42 -10.70 -4.68
CA THR A 224 12.88 -10.63 -4.88
C THR A 224 13.64 -10.86 -3.57
N ILE A 225 13.18 -10.25 -2.47
CA ILE A 225 13.75 -10.45 -1.13
C ILE A 225 13.58 -11.89 -0.66
N TYR A 226 12.40 -12.49 -0.90
CA TYR A 226 12.18 -13.91 -0.58
C TYR A 226 13.18 -14.81 -1.28
N TRP A 227 13.39 -14.66 -2.59
CA TRP A 227 14.31 -15.48 -3.36
C TRP A 227 15.76 -15.24 -2.95
N ALA A 228 16.17 -13.97 -2.69
CA ALA A 228 17.52 -13.66 -2.18
C ALA A 228 17.80 -14.40 -0.87
N ARG A 229 16.85 -14.44 0.05
CA ARG A 229 16.94 -15.22 1.30
C ARG A 229 16.95 -16.72 1.05
N ARG A 230 16.08 -17.20 0.19
CA ARG A 230 15.93 -18.63 -0.12
C ARG A 230 17.21 -19.24 -0.72
N TYR A 231 17.91 -18.47 -1.54
CA TYR A 231 19.17 -18.87 -2.17
C TYR A 231 20.40 -18.44 -1.38
N SER A 232 20.21 -17.87 -0.17
CA SER A 232 21.29 -17.41 0.70
C SER A 232 22.25 -16.42 0.01
N ALA A 233 21.71 -15.48 -0.78
CA ALA A 233 22.49 -14.53 -1.58
C ALA A 233 23.49 -13.73 -0.72
N ILE A 234 23.10 -13.34 0.50
CA ILE A 234 23.98 -12.65 1.45
C ILE A 234 25.23 -13.49 1.78
N LEU A 235 25.04 -14.77 2.12
CA LEU A 235 26.15 -15.67 2.47
C LEU A 235 27.06 -15.99 1.27
N ARG A 236 26.53 -15.88 0.05
CA ARG A 236 27.27 -16.08 -1.21
C ARG A 236 27.97 -14.80 -1.68
N GLY A 237 27.82 -13.68 -0.94
CA GLY A 237 28.40 -12.39 -1.33
C GLY A 237 27.74 -11.72 -2.53
N GLN A 238 26.54 -12.15 -2.92
CA GLN A 238 25.77 -11.58 -4.04
C GLN A 238 25.07 -10.30 -3.60
N TRP A 239 25.87 -9.25 -3.30
CA TRP A 239 25.37 -7.97 -2.75
C TRP A 239 24.42 -7.25 -3.72
N TRP A 240 24.59 -7.44 -5.03
CA TRP A 240 23.78 -6.80 -6.07
C TRP A 240 22.34 -7.30 -6.12
N TRP A 241 22.02 -8.43 -5.52
CA TRP A 241 20.69 -8.99 -5.53
C TRP A 241 19.77 -8.39 -4.46
N TRP A 242 20.32 -7.84 -3.41
CA TRP A 242 19.51 -7.37 -2.26
C TRP A 242 20.00 -6.04 -1.65
N GLY A 243 20.97 -5.38 -2.26
CA GLY A 243 21.62 -4.13 -1.86
C GLY A 243 21.15 -2.88 -2.65
#